data_88012137755d27751d5fb3240f03ce95
#
_entry.id   88012137755d27751d5fb3240f03ce95
#
_cell.length_a   1.000
_cell.length_b   1.000
_cell.length_c   1.000
_cell.angle_alpha   90.00
_cell.angle_beta   90.00
_cell.angle_gamma   90.00
#
_symmetry.space_group_name_H-M   'P 1'
#
loop_
_entity.id
_entity.type
_entity.pdbx_description
1 polymer ?
#
loop_
_entity_poly.entity_id
_entity_poly.type
_entity_poly.pdbx_seq_one_letter_code
_entity_poly.pdbx_strand_id
1 'polypeptide(L)'
;MSIEYKEWIKYYEKDFVSAQFLMTATSPPVEIICYHCQQSAEKILKAFLIKNDFIPSRTHDLNLLVNECTKLDDSISILKK
;
A
#
# COMPACT_ATOMS: atom_id res chain seq x y z
N MET A 1 -4.30 8.58 -17.75
CA MET A 1 -2.88 8.37 -17.38
C MET A 1 -2.79 7.64 -16.05
N SER A 2 -1.91 6.68 -15.97
CA SER A 2 -1.68 5.99 -14.70
C SER A 2 -0.81 6.86 -13.79
N ILE A 3 -1.10 6.82 -12.49
CA ILE A 3 -0.28 7.49 -11.48
C ILE A 3 1.03 6.71 -11.34
N GLU A 4 2.15 7.41 -11.39
CA GLU A 4 3.44 6.77 -11.20
C GLU A 4 3.58 6.23 -9.77
N TYR A 5 4.39 5.17 -9.61
CA TYR A 5 4.55 4.55 -8.30
C TYR A 5 5.05 5.52 -7.23
N LYS A 6 5.84 6.52 -7.62
CA LYS A 6 6.35 7.52 -6.68
C LYS A 6 5.25 8.35 -6.04
N GLU A 7 4.16 8.61 -6.76
CA GLU A 7 3.02 9.32 -6.19
C GLU A 7 2.25 8.43 -5.21
N TRP A 8 2.15 7.15 -5.49
CA TRP A 8 1.55 6.21 -4.55
C TRP A 8 2.36 6.12 -3.25
N ILE A 9 3.69 6.21 -3.35
CA ILE A 9 4.56 6.26 -2.18
C ILE A 9 4.30 7.51 -1.35
N LYS A 10 4.07 8.66 -1.98
CA LYS A 10 3.72 9.89 -1.26
C LYS A 10 2.41 9.74 -0.49
N TYR A 11 1.40 9.10 -1.09
CA TYR A 11 0.15 8.85 -0.42
C TYR A 11 0.32 7.86 0.74
N TYR A 12 1.12 6.83 0.55
CA TYR A 12 1.49 5.90 1.61
C TYR A 12 2.13 6.64 2.78
N GLU A 13 3.10 7.50 2.52
CA GLU A 13 3.81 8.24 3.56
C GLU A 13 2.86 9.16 4.33
N LYS A 14 1.94 9.83 3.65
CA LYS A 14 0.93 10.68 4.31
C LYS A 14 0.09 9.89 5.30
N ASP A 15 -0.42 8.76 4.90
CA ASP A 15 -1.24 7.92 5.77
C ASP A 15 -0.42 7.34 6.92
N PHE A 16 0.80 6.92 6.63
CA PHE A 16 1.69 6.37 7.64
C PHE A 16 2.07 7.41 8.71
N VAL A 17 2.43 8.62 8.29
CA VAL A 17 2.78 9.72 9.19
C VAL A 17 1.56 10.12 10.02
N SER A 18 0.37 10.13 9.42
CA SER A 18 -0.87 10.42 10.14
C SER A 18 -1.11 9.40 11.24
N ALA A 19 -0.93 8.11 10.94
CA ALA A 19 -1.08 7.06 11.93
C ALA A 19 -0.08 7.23 13.10
N GLN A 20 1.18 7.50 12.76
CA GLN A 20 2.22 7.71 13.78
C GLN A 20 1.91 8.91 14.68
N PHE A 21 1.46 10.01 14.09
CA PHE A 21 1.11 11.20 14.84
C PHE A 21 -0.04 10.93 15.80
N LEU A 22 -1.08 10.23 15.34
CA LEU A 22 -2.24 9.91 16.16
C LEU A 22 -1.88 8.97 17.32
N MET A 23 -0.86 8.15 17.16
CA MET A 23 -0.40 7.28 18.24
C MET A 23 0.23 8.05 19.41
N THR A 24 0.62 9.30 19.21
CA THR A 24 1.20 10.13 20.27
C THR A 24 0.15 10.82 21.14
N ALA A 25 -1.12 10.73 20.78
CA ALA A 25 -2.20 11.35 21.54
C ALA A 25 -2.36 10.70 22.92
N THR A 26 -2.87 11.46 23.89
CA THR A 26 -3.12 10.96 25.24
C THR A 26 -4.10 9.78 25.24
N SER A 27 -5.12 9.89 24.40
CA SER A 27 -6.09 8.79 24.17
C SER A 27 -6.13 8.52 22.69
N PRO A 28 -5.23 7.64 22.18
CA PRO A 28 -5.14 7.43 20.74
C PRO A 28 -6.44 6.90 20.14
N PRO A 29 -6.92 7.51 19.03
CA PRO A 29 -8.14 7.05 18.36
C PRO A 29 -7.84 5.80 17.53
N VAL A 30 -7.98 4.63 18.14
CA VAL A 30 -7.55 3.35 17.53
C VAL A 30 -8.19 3.10 16.18
N GLU A 31 -9.49 3.37 16.04
CA GLU A 31 -10.18 3.13 14.78
C GLU A 31 -9.62 3.98 13.64
N ILE A 32 -9.30 5.23 13.92
CA ILE A 32 -8.74 6.15 12.94
C ILE A 32 -7.31 5.75 12.59
N ILE A 33 -6.54 5.32 13.58
CA ILE A 33 -5.18 4.82 13.36
C ILE A 33 -5.21 3.60 12.45
N CYS A 34 -6.10 2.66 12.74
CA CYS A 34 -6.26 1.46 11.92
C CYS A 34 -6.66 1.82 10.48
N TYR A 35 -7.54 2.80 10.32
CA TYR A 35 -7.94 3.27 8.99
C TYR A 35 -6.72 3.77 8.21
N HIS A 36 -5.90 4.62 8.82
CA HIS A 36 -4.71 5.15 8.13
C HIS A 36 -3.68 4.06 7.84
N CYS A 37 -3.52 3.09 8.74
CA CYS A 37 -2.64 1.95 8.49
C CYS A 37 -3.13 1.12 7.30
N GLN A 38 -4.43 0.89 7.22
CA GLN A 38 -5.02 0.17 6.09
C GLN A 38 -4.84 0.93 4.78
N GLN A 39 -5.05 2.24 4.81
CA GLN A 39 -4.85 3.09 3.63
C GLN A 39 -3.37 3.09 3.19
N SER A 40 -2.44 3.17 4.14
CA SER A 40 -1.02 3.14 3.80
C SER A 40 -0.62 1.79 3.19
N ALA A 41 -1.12 0.68 3.73
CA ALA A 41 -0.87 -0.65 3.19
C ALA A 41 -1.38 -0.75 1.74
N GLU A 42 -2.58 -0.28 1.48
CA GLU A 42 -3.16 -0.26 0.13
C GLU A 42 -2.26 0.51 -0.85
N LYS A 43 -1.80 1.68 -0.42
CA LYS A 43 -0.97 2.55 -1.27
C LYS A 43 0.38 1.93 -1.58
N ILE A 44 1.03 1.31 -0.59
CA ILE A 44 2.35 0.71 -0.83
C ILE A 44 2.25 -0.53 -1.73
N LEU A 45 1.18 -1.31 -1.59
CA LEU A 45 0.95 -2.46 -2.46
C LEU A 45 0.73 -2.02 -3.90
N LYS A 46 -0.06 -0.97 -4.12
CA LYS A 46 -0.27 -0.42 -5.45
C LYS A 46 1.01 0.15 -6.04
N ALA A 47 1.84 0.81 -5.21
CA ALA A 47 3.14 1.31 -5.67
C ALA A 47 4.03 0.17 -6.15
N PHE A 48 4.07 -0.93 -5.41
CA PHE A 48 4.86 -2.10 -5.80
C PHE A 48 4.41 -2.66 -7.15
N LEU A 49 3.11 -2.79 -7.35
CA LEU A 49 2.57 -3.31 -8.61
C LEU A 49 2.92 -2.39 -9.78
N ILE A 50 2.72 -1.09 -9.62
CA ILE A 50 2.98 -0.12 -10.69
C ILE A 50 4.47 -0.05 -11.01
N LYS A 51 5.34 -0.12 -10.01
CA LYS A 51 6.79 -0.12 -10.24
C LYS A 51 7.22 -1.29 -11.11
N ASN A 52 6.51 -2.40 -11.04
CA ASN A 52 6.80 -3.61 -11.81
C ASN A 52 5.92 -3.73 -13.05
N ASP A 53 5.38 -2.61 -13.53
CA ASP A 53 4.58 -2.53 -14.76
C ASP A 53 3.28 -3.34 -14.72
N PHE A 54 2.78 -3.60 -13.51
CA PHE A 54 1.49 -4.26 -13.32
C PHE A 54 0.44 -3.22 -12.99
N ILE A 55 -0.72 -3.29 -13.67
CA ILE A 55 -1.82 -2.38 -13.39
C ILE A 55 -2.65 -2.96 -12.26
N PRO A 56 -2.66 -2.32 -11.07
CA PRO A 56 -3.43 -2.86 -9.95
C PRO A 56 -4.93 -2.75 -10.19
N SER A 57 -5.70 -3.67 -9.63
CA SER A 57 -7.15 -3.60 -9.65
C SER A 57 -7.62 -2.34 -8.92
N ARG A 58 -8.72 -1.75 -9.39
CA ARG A 58 -9.34 -0.61 -8.73
C ARG A 58 -10.14 -1.11 -7.54
N THR A 59 -9.46 -1.33 -6.43
CA THR A 59 -10.06 -1.94 -5.26
C THR A 59 -9.45 -1.37 -3.99
N HIS A 60 -10.22 -1.44 -2.90
CA HIS A 60 -9.75 -1.20 -1.54
C HIS A 60 -9.60 -2.51 -0.78
N ASP A 61 -9.76 -3.64 -1.46
CA ASP A 61 -9.64 -4.95 -0.84
C ASP A 61 -8.16 -5.33 -0.75
N LEU A 62 -7.62 -5.28 0.46
CA LEU A 62 -6.21 -5.60 0.69
C LEU A 62 -5.89 -7.05 0.33
N ASN A 63 -6.81 -7.98 0.57
CA ASN A 63 -6.58 -9.38 0.23
C ASN A 63 -6.34 -9.56 -1.27
N LEU A 64 -7.13 -8.86 -2.09
CA LEU A 64 -6.95 -8.91 -3.53
C LEU A 64 -5.60 -8.31 -3.95
N LEU A 65 -5.23 -7.17 -3.38
CA LEU A 65 -3.95 -6.53 -3.68
C LEU A 65 -2.77 -7.38 -3.23
N VAL A 66 -2.86 -8.01 -2.06
CA VAL A 66 -1.83 -8.93 -1.58
C VAL A 66 -1.68 -10.10 -2.55
N ASN A 67 -2.80 -10.67 -3.00
CA ASN A 67 -2.76 -11.76 -3.97
C ASN A 67 -2.10 -11.34 -5.28
N GLU A 68 -2.40 -10.15 -5.78
CA GLU A 68 -1.76 -9.63 -6.99
C GLU A 68 -0.25 -9.45 -6.79
N CYS A 69 0.17 -8.91 -5.66
CA CYS A 69 1.58 -8.74 -5.34
C CYS A 69 2.30 -10.08 -5.19
N THR A 70 1.65 -11.05 -4.57
CA THR A 70 2.21 -12.39 -4.39
C THR A 70 2.44 -13.08 -5.72
N LYS A 71 1.48 -12.99 -6.62
CA LYS A 71 1.62 -13.56 -7.97
C LYS A 71 2.76 -12.92 -8.74
N LEU A 72 2.91 -11.60 -8.63
CA LEU A 72 3.99 -10.88 -9.28
C LEU A 72 5.34 -11.28 -8.69
N ASP A 73 5.42 -11.39 -7.36
CA ASP A 73 6.66 -11.79 -6.67
C ASP A 73 7.08 -13.21 -7.07
N ASP A 74 6.12 -14.14 -7.15
CA ASP A 74 6.40 -15.50 -7.61
C ASP A 74 6.95 -15.52 -9.03
N SER A 75 6.40 -14.71 -9.92
CA SER A 75 6.90 -14.58 -11.29
C SER A 75 8.32 -14.04 -11.31
N ILE A 76 8.61 -13.03 -10.50
CA ILE A 76 9.95 -12.45 -10.38
C ILE A 76 10.92 -13.46 -9.81
N SER A 77 10.50 -14.21 -8.78
CA SER A 77 11.33 -15.27 -8.18
C SER A 77 11.74 -16.34 -9.17
N ILE A 78 10.81 -16.75 -10.03
CA ILE A 78 11.08 -17.73 -11.09
C ILE A 78 12.12 -17.19 -12.07
N LEU A 79 12.00 -15.91 -12.44
CA LEU A 79 12.93 -15.29 -13.38
C LEU A 79 14.34 -15.10 -12.80
N LYS A 80 14.44 -14.99 -11.47
CA LYS A 80 15.73 -14.80 -10.79
C LYS A 80 16.49 -16.10 -10.55
N LYS A 81 15.84 -17.22 -10.74
CA LYS A 81 16.47 -18.54 -10.64
C LYS A 81 17.13 -18.90 -11.98
#